data_027c5d64b372a9da557e639dbe466d17
#
_entry.id   027c5d64b372a9da557e639dbe466d17
#
_cell.length_a   1.000
_cell.length_b   1.000
_cell.length_c   1.000
_cell.angle_alpha   90.00
_cell.angle_beta   90.00
_cell.angle_gamma   90.00
#
_symmetry.space_group_name_H-M   'P 1'
#
loop_
_entity.id
_entity.type
_entity.pdbx_description
1 polymer ?
#
loop_
_entity_poly.entity_id
_entity_poly.type
_entity_poly.pdbx_seq_one_letter_code
_entity_poly.pdbx_strand_id
1 'polypeptide(L)'
;LQNLPQNHLADLADARSLVRSGDYDSVEMLYEDVPDTLSQLIRTAFIPKDGNKLIVSDFSAIEARVIAWMAGENWRQEVFAKGGDIYCASASQMFKVPVEKHGINGHLRQKGKIAELALGYGGSVGALKAMGALEMGLTEDELPQLVDAWRQSNPRIVAFWWDVDRAAMEAVKYHHATKTHGILFTYRRGMLFITLPSGRNLAYVKPKVGTNKFGGECITYEGIGGTKKWERLDSYGPKFVENIVQATSRDILCYAMKTLRCCSIVMHIPVSYTHLRAHETDQYL
;
A
#
# COMPACT_ATOMS: atom_id res chain seq x y z
N LEU A 1 5.23 -10.80 7.72
CA LEU A 1 3.93 -10.90 8.38
C LEU A 1 2.79 -10.35 7.52
N GLN A 2 3.03 -9.30 6.72
CA GLN A 2 2.01 -8.66 5.89
C GLN A 2 1.32 -9.63 4.91
N ASN A 3 2.07 -10.57 4.36
CA ASN A 3 1.59 -11.54 3.38
C ASN A 3 1.47 -12.97 3.94
N LEU A 4 1.53 -13.15 5.27
CA LEU A 4 1.26 -14.45 5.86
C LEU A 4 -0.24 -14.73 5.85
N PRO A 5 -0.66 -15.96 5.53
CA PRO A 5 -2.05 -16.35 5.56
C PRO A 5 -2.74 -16.01 6.87
N GLN A 6 -4.01 -15.65 6.79
CA GLN A 6 -4.86 -15.52 7.96
C GLN A 6 -5.28 -16.90 8.44
N ASN A 7 -5.52 -17.03 9.74
CA ASN A 7 -6.06 -18.25 10.29
C ASN A 7 -7.58 -18.31 10.05
N HIS A 8 -8.04 -19.38 9.44
CA HIS A 8 -9.45 -19.72 9.22
C HIS A 8 -9.79 -21.11 9.75
N LEU A 9 -8.82 -21.78 10.42
CA LEU A 9 -9.02 -23.10 11.00
C LEU A 9 -10.04 -23.06 12.13
N ALA A 10 -10.93 -24.07 12.18
CA ALA A 10 -11.96 -24.16 13.20
C ALA A 10 -11.35 -24.33 14.60
N ASP A 11 -10.29 -25.14 14.71
CA ASP A 11 -9.50 -25.30 15.94
C ASP A 11 -8.01 -25.18 15.67
N LEU A 12 -7.50 -23.98 15.98
CA LEU A 12 -6.08 -23.66 15.82
C LEU A 12 -5.17 -24.42 16.80
N ALA A 13 -5.67 -24.68 18.01
CA ALA A 13 -4.88 -25.33 19.05
C ALA A 13 -4.69 -26.82 18.75
N ASP A 14 -5.74 -27.47 18.28
CA ASP A 14 -5.72 -28.86 17.85
C ASP A 14 -4.82 -29.04 16.61
N ALA A 15 -5.02 -28.29 15.55
CA ALA A 15 -4.17 -28.31 14.36
C ALA A 15 -2.68 -28.14 14.71
N ARG A 16 -2.38 -27.22 15.63
CA ARG A 16 -1.01 -27.00 16.11
C ARG A 16 -0.46 -28.19 16.88
N SER A 17 -1.28 -28.86 17.68
CA SER A 17 -0.89 -30.05 18.45
C SER A 17 -0.58 -31.22 17.52
N LEU A 18 -1.43 -31.48 16.56
CA LEU A 18 -1.23 -32.54 15.56
C LEU A 18 0.03 -32.32 14.71
N VAL A 19 0.24 -31.08 14.23
CA VAL A 19 1.48 -30.74 13.51
C VAL A 19 2.73 -30.92 14.39
N ARG A 20 2.67 -30.55 15.67
CA ARG A 20 3.79 -30.74 16.61
C ARG A 20 4.11 -32.20 16.90
N SER A 21 3.09 -33.05 16.95
CA SER A 21 3.28 -34.51 17.11
C SER A 21 3.76 -35.21 15.84
N GLY A 22 3.67 -34.54 14.69
CA GLY A 22 4.00 -35.12 13.38
C GLY A 22 2.92 -36.06 12.86
N ASP A 23 1.70 -35.96 13.37
CA ASP A 23 0.55 -36.76 12.96
C ASP A 23 -0.06 -36.25 11.66
N TYR A 24 0.57 -36.59 10.54
CA TYR A 24 0.17 -36.18 9.21
C TYR A 24 -1.24 -36.69 8.86
N ASP A 25 -1.53 -37.96 9.15
CA ASP A 25 -2.78 -38.59 8.77
C ASP A 25 -3.98 -37.90 9.44
N SER A 26 -3.85 -37.53 10.71
CA SER A 26 -4.89 -36.78 11.42
C SER A 26 -5.06 -35.39 10.88
N VAL A 27 -3.97 -34.70 10.49
CA VAL A 27 -4.06 -33.37 9.87
C VAL A 27 -4.78 -33.44 8.53
N GLU A 28 -4.44 -34.43 7.68
CA GLU A 28 -5.09 -34.62 6.37
C GLU A 28 -6.57 -34.96 6.51
N MET A 29 -6.91 -35.83 7.48
CA MET A 29 -8.29 -36.26 7.70
C MET A 29 -9.19 -35.13 8.23
N LEU A 30 -8.66 -34.26 9.13
CA LEU A 30 -9.47 -33.23 9.81
C LEU A 30 -9.50 -31.89 9.09
N TYR A 31 -8.46 -31.57 8.32
CA TYR A 31 -8.27 -30.25 7.70
C TYR A 31 -8.14 -30.30 6.18
N GLU A 32 -8.25 -31.49 5.55
CA GLU A 32 -8.26 -31.76 4.10
C GLU A 32 -6.99 -31.31 3.35
N ASP A 33 -6.59 -30.03 3.47
CA ASP A 33 -5.42 -29.45 2.80
C ASP A 33 -4.28 -29.19 3.81
N VAL A 34 -3.33 -30.13 3.87
CA VAL A 34 -2.18 -30.05 4.78
C VAL A 34 -1.28 -28.84 4.48
N PRO A 35 -0.89 -28.54 3.22
CA PRO A 35 -0.14 -27.31 2.90
C PRO A 35 -0.82 -26.03 3.35
N ASP A 36 -2.12 -25.88 3.14
CA ASP A 36 -2.87 -24.72 3.59
C ASP A 36 -2.92 -24.63 5.12
N THR A 37 -3.20 -25.75 5.79
CA THR A 37 -3.17 -25.83 7.27
C THR A 37 -1.83 -25.38 7.83
N LEU A 38 -0.72 -25.91 7.30
CA LEU A 38 0.63 -25.50 7.71
C LEU A 38 0.88 -24.00 7.48
N SER A 39 0.42 -23.47 6.34
CA SER A 39 0.58 -22.04 6.02
C SER A 39 -0.16 -21.14 7.02
N GLN A 40 -1.35 -21.55 7.46
CA GLN A 40 -2.15 -20.83 8.45
C GLN A 40 -1.53 -20.86 9.86
N LEU A 41 -0.75 -21.91 10.18
CA LEU A 41 -0.06 -22.04 11.47
C LEU A 41 1.22 -21.18 11.59
N ILE A 42 1.76 -20.63 10.51
CA ILE A 42 3.04 -19.88 10.53
C ILE A 42 3.03 -18.77 11.57
N ARG A 43 1.90 -18.05 11.74
CA ARG A 43 1.79 -16.96 12.73
C ARG A 43 1.95 -17.44 14.14
N THR A 44 1.60 -18.67 14.46
CA THR A 44 1.70 -19.24 15.81
C THR A 44 3.15 -19.56 16.23
N ALA A 45 4.11 -19.50 15.29
CA ALA A 45 5.53 -19.62 15.58
C ALA A 45 6.14 -18.37 16.22
N PHE A 46 5.44 -17.22 16.16
CA PHE A 46 5.87 -16.00 16.80
C PHE A 46 5.43 -15.98 18.26
N ILE A 47 6.24 -16.53 19.12
CA ILE A 47 5.99 -16.57 20.57
C ILE A 47 6.95 -15.62 21.30
N PRO A 48 6.47 -14.85 22.28
CA PRO A 48 7.34 -14.02 23.09
C PRO A 48 8.19 -14.90 24.02
N LYS A 49 9.33 -14.36 24.48
CA LYS A 49 10.07 -14.94 25.58
C LYS A 49 9.22 -14.90 26.86
N ASP A 50 9.44 -15.88 27.77
CA ASP A 50 8.71 -15.94 29.04
C ASP A 50 8.73 -14.60 29.78
N GLY A 51 7.59 -14.21 30.32
CA GLY A 51 7.40 -12.92 30.99
C GLY A 51 7.30 -11.70 30.07
N ASN A 52 7.31 -11.87 28.74
CA ASN A 52 7.19 -10.80 27.78
C ASN A 52 5.91 -10.95 26.92
N LYS A 53 5.52 -9.88 26.27
CA LYS A 53 4.45 -9.87 25.27
C LYS A 53 4.95 -9.24 23.97
N LEU A 54 4.46 -9.73 22.83
CA LEU A 54 4.64 -9.08 21.54
C LEU A 54 3.53 -8.02 21.38
N ILE A 55 3.93 -6.78 21.17
CA ILE A 55 3.02 -5.70 20.84
C ILE A 55 3.22 -5.40 19.36
N VAL A 56 2.17 -5.61 18.57
CA VAL A 56 2.15 -5.30 17.15
C VAL A 56 1.48 -3.95 16.95
N SER A 57 2.14 -3.05 16.22
CA SER A 57 1.58 -1.75 15.88
C SER A 57 1.72 -1.52 14.38
N ASP A 58 0.66 -1.02 13.77
CA ASP A 58 0.60 -0.75 12.33
C ASP A 58 0.05 0.64 12.07
N PHE A 59 0.57 1.28 11.01
CA PHE A 59 0.01 2.53 10.52
C PHE A 59 -1.25 2.26 9.70
N SER A 60 -2.41 2.61 10.23
CA SER A 60 -3.67 2.47 9.50
C SER A 60 -3.67 3.29 8.21
N ALA A 61 -3.75 2.62 7.05
CA ALA A 61 -3.83 3.22 5.73
C ALA A 61 -2.73 4.28 5.46
N ILE A 62 -1.47 3.97 5.78
CA ILE A 62 -0.37 4.95 5.72
C ILE A 62 -0.20 5.56 4.33
N GLU A 63 -0.27 4.77 3.27
CA GLU A 63 -0.12 5.27 1.91
C GLU A 63 -1.26 6.23 1.53
N ALA A 64 -2.51 5.92 1.92
CA ALA A 64 -3.65 6.79 1.69
C ALA A 64 -3.56 8.11 2.47
N ARG A 65 -2.92 8.11 3.65
CA ARG A 65 -2.61 9.32 4.43
C ARG A 65 -1.51 10.15 3.78
N VAL A 66 -0.43 9.50 3.37
CA VAL A 66 0.72 10.17 2.75
C VAL A 66 0.34 10.79 1.42
N ILE A 67 -0.37 10.09 0.53
CA ILE A 67 -0.81 10.64 -0.75
C ILE A 67 -1.78 11.81 -0.55
N ALA A 68 -2.71 11.71 0.39
CA ALA A 68 -3.64 12.80 0.71
C ALA A 68 -2.91 14.04 1.24
N TRP A 69 -1.91 13.85 2.09
CA TRP A 69 -1.08 14.95 2.61
C TRP A 69 -0.25 15.59 1.51
N MET A 70 0.46 14.82 0.69
CA MET A 70 1.31 15.33 -0.37
C MET A 70 0.52 16.04 -1.47
N ALA A 71 -0.63 15.49 -1.85
CA ALA A 71 -1.52 16.10 -2.83
C ALA A 71 -2.30 17.32 -2.28
N GLY A 72 -2.44 17.44 -0.96
CA GLY A 72 -3.30 18.44 -0.32
C GLY A 72 -4.78 18.12 -0.47
N GLU A 73 -5.18 16.84 -0.51
CA GLU A 73 -6.59 16.39 -0.62
C GLU A 73 -7.28 16.56 0.73
N ASN A 74 -7.87 17.71 0.98
CA ASN A 74 -8.33 18.15 2.29
C ASN A 74 -9.40 17.26 2.92
N TRP A 75 -10.40 16.83 2.14
CA TRP A 75 -11.49 16.00 2.70
C TRP A 75 -10.95 14.68 3.28
N ARG A 76 -9.93 14.10 2.66
CA ARG A 76 -9.27 12.88 3.15
C ARG A 76 -8.52 13.15 4.45
N GLN A 77 -7.79 14.27 4.51
CA GLN A 77 -7.07 14.67 5.72
C GLN A 77 -8.02 14.89 6.89
N GLU A 78 -9.20 15.51 6.65
CA GLU A 78 -10.23 15.69 7.66
C GLU A 78 -10.80 14.36 8.15
N VAL A 79 -11.07 13.41 7.25
CA VAL A 79 -11.51 12.05 7.60
C VAL A 79 -10.49 11.39 8.53
N PHE A 80 -9.22 11.44 8.18
CA PHE A 80 -8.16 10.86 8.98
C PHE A 80 -7.96 11.57 10.33
N ALA A 81 -8.09 12.89 10.37
CA ALA A 81 -7.99 13.67 11.60
C ALA A 81 -9.10 13.31 12.61
N LYS A 82 -10.29 12.98 12.11
CA LYS A 82 -11.44 12.55 12.91
C LYS A 82 -11.45 11.04 13.23
N GLY A 83 -10.41 10.29 12.82
CA GLY A 83 -10.36 8.84 13.00
C GLY A 83 -11.36 8.06 12.15
N GLY A 84 -11.85 8.66 11.05
CA GLY A 84 -12.84 8.06 10.17
C GLY A 84 -12.29 6.92 9.30
N ASP A 85 -13.21 6.07 8.83
CA ASP A 85 -12.91 4.99 7.88
C ASP A 85 -12.82 5.55 6.46
N ILE A 86 -11.63 5.56 5.88
CA ILE A 86 -11.39 6.10 4.53
C ILE A 86 -12.18 5.36 3.44
N TYR A 87 -12.45 4.07 3.62
CA TYR A 87 -13.21 3.28 2.64
C TYR A 87 -14.70 3.68 2.63
N CYS A 88 -15.27 3.92 3.81
CA CYS A 88 -16.63 4.47 3.93
C CYS A 88 -16.70 5.88 3.37
N ALA A 89 -15.74 6.73 3.71
CA ALA A 89 -15.69 8.11 3.24
C ALA A 89 -15.52 8.20 1.72
N SER A 90 -14.64 7.38 1.14
CA SER A 90 -14.45 7.30 -0.30
C SER A 90 -15.73 6.85 -1.01
N ALA A 91 -16.37 5.79 -0.53
CA ALA A 91 -17.66 5.35 -1.05
C ALA A 91 -18.71 6.47 -0.95
N SER A 92 -18.79 7.17 0.18
CA SER A 92 -19.71 8.31 0.35
C SER A 92 -19.45 9.42 -0.67
N GLN A 93 -18.19 9.73 -0.94
CA GLN A 93 -17.82 10.74 -1.94
C GLN A 93 -18.14 10.29 -3.37
N MET A 94 -17.91 9.02 -3.70
CA MET A 94 -18.16 8.48 -5.03
C MET A 94 -19.64 8.34 -5.36
N PHE A 95 -20.42 7.81 -4.42
CA PHE A 95 -21.84 7.51 -4.62
C PHE A 95 -22.77 8.63 -4.15
N LYS A 96 -22.25 9.70 -3.53
CA LYS A 96 -23.00 10.85 -2.99
C LYS A 96 -24.10 10.44 -1.99
N VAL A 97 -23.86 9.39 -1.22
CA VAL A 97 -24.73 8.89 -0.15
C VAL A 97 -23.92 8.63 1.11
N PRO A 98 -24.50 8.75 2.31
CA PRO A 98 -23.80 8.39 3.54
C PRO A 98 -23.52 6.88 3.56
N VAL A 99 -22.30 6.50 3.96
CA VAL A 99 -21.85 5.10 4.08
C VAL A 99 -21.25 4.89 5.46
N GLU A 100 -21.77 3.94 6.19
CA GLU A 100 -21.31 3.55 7.53
C GLU A 100 -20.90 2.08 7.54
N LYS A 101 -19.82 1.76 8.27
CA LYS A 101 -19.23 0.40 8.27
C LYS A 101 -20.23 -0.70 8.65
N HIS A 102 -21.08 -0.45 9.63
CA HIS A 102 -22.09 -1.37 10.17
C HIS A 102 -23.49 -0.73 10.18
N GLY A 103 -23.78 0.14 9.22
CA GLY A 103 -25.03 0.91 9.16
C GLY A 103 -25.47 1.19 7.72
N ILE A 104 -25.94 2.42 7.51
CA ILE A 104 -26.50 2.87 6.24
C ILE A 104 -25.51 2.65 5.09
N ASN A 105 -25.97 1.99 4.02
CA ASN A 105 -25.20 1.71 2.81
C ASN A 105 -23.85 0.99 3.06
N GLY A 106 -23.72 0.23 4.13
CA GLY A 106 -22.48 -0.43 4.52
C GLY A 106 -21.89 -1.36 3.45
N HIS A 107 -22.73 -1.93 2.58
CA HIS A 107 -22.31 -2.73 1.43
C HIS A 107 -21.42 -1.95 0.42
N LEU A 108 -21.59 -0.62 0.33
CA LEU A 108 -20.79 0.23 -0.56
C LEU A 108 -19.35 0.42 -0.04
N ARG A 109 -19.09 0.17 1.24
CA ARG A 109 -17.74 0.26 1.81
C ARG A 109 -16.75 -0.61 1.07
N GLN A 110 -17.17 -1.81 0.64
CA GLN A 110 -16.30 -2.72 -0.11
C GLN A 110 -15.94 -2.14 -1.49
N LYS A 111 -16.89 -1.49 -2.17
CA LYS A 111 -16.61 -0.76 -3.43
C LYS A 111 -15.62 0.38 -3.20
N GLY A 112 -15.77 1.12 -2.10
CA GLY A 112 -14.81 2.15 -1.69
C GLY A 112 -13.41 1.59 -1.41
N LYS A 113 -13.32 0.42 -0.75
CA LYS A 113 -12.04 -0.25 -0.49
C LYS A 113 -11.31 -0.63 -1.77
N ILE A 114 -12.01 -1.25 -2.72
CA ILE A 114 -11.43 -1.64 -4.02
C ILE A 114 -10.94 -0.40 -4.77
N ALA A 115 -11.77 0.64 -4.84
CA ALA A 115 -11.42 1.88 -5.51
C ALA A 115 -10.16 2.53 -4.90
N GLU A 116 -10.07 2.58 -3.57
CA GLU A 116 -8.90 3.11 -2.87
C GLU A 116 -7.61 2.33 -3.20
N LEU A 117 -7.68 1.00 -3.21
CA LEU A 117 -6.52 0.15 -3.46
C LEU A 117 -6.10 0.16 -4.94
N ALA A 118 -7.08 0.20 -5.86
CA ALA A 118 -6.82 0.10 -7.29
C ALA A 118 -6.48 1.44 -7.96
N LEU A 119 -7.12 2.55 -7.53
CA LEU A 119 -7.13 3.79 -8.28
C LEU A 119 -6.14 4.85 -7.77
N GLY A 120 -5.63 4.72 -6.55
CA GLY A 120 -4.77 5.70 -5.90
C GLY A 120 -3.51 6.08 -6.69
N TYR A 121 -3.03 5.19 -7.53
CA TYR A 121 -1.83 5.36 -8.36
C TYR A 121 -2.12 5.27 -9.85
N GLY A 122 -3.20 5.92 -10.29
CA GLY A 122 -3.56 6.02 -11.71
C GLY A 122 -4.12 4.75 -12.33
N GLY A 123 -4.52 3.79 -11.49
CA GLY A 123 -5.21 2.59 -11.95
C GLY A 123 -6.50 2.92 -12.72
N SER A 124 -6.97 1.98 -13.51
CA SER A 124 -8.18 2.07 -14.30
C SER A 124 -8.95 0.76 -14.22
N VAL A 125 -9.87 0.50 -15.11
CA VAL A 125 -10.72 -0.71 -15.17
C VAL A 125 -9.89 -1.99 -14.98
N GLY A 126 -8.73 -2.11 -15.64
CA GLY A 126 -7.85 -3.27 -15.50
C GLY A 126 -7.35 -3.48 -14.06
N ALA A 127 -7.04 -2.41 -13.33
CA ALA A 127 -6.63 -2.50 -11.93
C ALA A 127 -7.79 -2.92 -11.02
N LEU A 128 -9.01 -2.42 -11.27
CA LEU A 128 -10.21 -2.85 -10.55
C LEU A 128 -10.49 -4.35 -10.75
N LYS A 129 -10.40 -4.85 -11.99
CA LYS A 129 -10.55 -6.29 -12.30
C LYS A 129 -9.49 -7.12 -11.57
N ALA A 130 -8.22 -6.70 -11.62
CA ALA A 130 -7.13 -7.40 -10.92
C ALA A 130 -7.28 -7.43 -9.39
N MET A 131 -8.02 -6.47 -8.81
CA MET A 131 -8.35 -6.42 -7.39
C MET A 131 -9.63 -7.16 -7.02
N GLY A 132 -10.19 -7.95 -7.93
CA GLY A 132 -11.37 -8.77 -7.65
C GLY A 132 -12.68 -8.00 -7.67
N ALA A 133 -12.78 -6.92 -8.45
CA ALA A 133 -14.01 -6.12 -8.50
C ALA A 133 -15.21 -6.93 -9.02
N LEU A 134 -15.00 -7.81 -10.00
CA LEU A 134 -16.06 -8.64 -10.58
C LEU A 134 -16.51 -9.72 -9.59
N GLU A 135 -15.58 -10.37 -8.89
CA GLU A 135 -15.86 -11.38 -7.86
C GLU A 135 -16.62 -10.78 -6.66
N MET A 136 -16.52 -9.48 -6.46
CA MET A 136 -17.26 -8.74 -5.44
C MET A 136 -18.61 -8.19 -5.93
N GLY A 137 -19.07 -8.63 -7.11
CA GLY A 137 -20.40 -8.33 -7.63
C GLY A 137 -20.52 -7.01 -8.39
N LEU A 138 -19.41 -6.37 -8.78
CA LEU A 138 -19.43 -5.27 -9.73
C LEU A 138 -19.55 -5.80 -11.16
N THR A 139 -20.35 -5.12 -11.99
CA THR A 139 -20.45 -5.43 -13.42
C THR A 139 -19.37 -4.70 -14.21
N GLU A 140 -19.04 -5.19 -15.41
CA GLU A 140 -18.07 -4.52 -16.29
C GLU A 140 -18.44 -3.09 -16.64
N ASP A 141 -19.73 -2.81 -16.80
CA ASP A 141 -20.27 -1.48 -17.15
C ASP A 141 -20.17 -0.48 -15.97
N GLU A 142 -20.13 -0.96 -14.73
CA GLU A 142 -19.93 -0.11 -13.55
C GLU A 142 -18.47 0.34 -13.38
N LEU A 143 -17.50 -0.43 -13.88
CA LEU A 143 -16.09 -0.15 -13.62
C LEU A 143 -15.59 1.19 -14.16
N PRO A 144 -15.92 1.63 -15.41
CA PRO A 144 -15.53 2.96 -15.89
C PRO A 144 -16.13 4.07 -15.03
N GLN A 145 -17.41 3.94 -14.66
CA GLN A 145 -18.10 4.93 -13.81
C GLN A 145 -17.45 5.03 -12.43
N LEU A 146 -16.99 3.91 -11.86
CA LEU A 146 -16.30 3.87 -10.58
C LEU A 146 -14.94 4.59 -10.66
N VAL A 147 -14.20 4.39 -11.74
CA VAL A 147 -12.93 5.11 -12.01
C VAL A 147 -13.16 6.61 -12.07
N ASP A 148 -14.15 7.05 -12.82
CA ASP A 148 -14.47 8.46 -13.00
C ASP A 148 -14.97 9.10 -11.69
N ALA A 149 -15.85 8.42 -10.97
CA ALA A 149 -16.35 8.89 -9.68
C ALA A 149 -15.23 9.06 -8.65
N TRP A 150 -14.28 8.11 -8.60
CA TRP A 150 -13.12 8.21 -7.71
C TRP A 150 -12.22 9.39 -8.09
N ARG A 151 -11.89 9.55 -9.38
CA ARG A 151 -11.05 10.66 -9.86
C ARG A 151 -11.69 12.01 -9.62
N GLN A 152 -13.00 12.15 -9.85
CA GLN A 152 -13.75 13.37 -9.55
C GLN A 152 -13.78 13.68 -8.05
N SER A 153 -13.80 12.66 -7.21
CA SER A 153 -13.76 12.84 -5.75
C SER A 153 -12.36 13.17 -5.22
N ASN A 154 -11.30 12.91 -6.00
CA ASN A 154 -9.91 13.10 -5.63
C ASN A 154 -9.13 13.99 -6.63
N PRO A 155 -9.62 15.20 -6.95
CA PRO A 155 -9.03 16.01 -8.03
C PRO A 155 -7.59 16.44 -7.74
N ARG A 156 -7.23 16.65 -6.46
CA ARG A 156 -5.87 17.06 -6.09
C ARG A 156 -4.88 15.90 -6.20
N ILE A 157 -5.31 14.66 -5.93
CA ILE A 157 -4.48 13.47 -6.16
C ILE A 157 -4.23 13.29 -7.66
N VAL A 158 -5.27 13.46 -8.49
CA VAL A 158 -5.13 13.41 -9.95
C VAL A 158 -4.19 14.50 -10.46
N ALA A 159 -4.32 15.73 -9.96
CA ALA A 159 -3.41 16.82 -10.29
C ALA A 159 -1.96 16.51 -9.87
N PHE A 160 -1.77 15.93 -8.67
CA PHE A 160 -0.47 15.53 -8.15
C PHE A 160 0.24 14.52 -9.06
N TRP A 161 -0.47 13.55 -9.65
CA TRP A 161 0.13 12.63 -10.61
C TRP A 161 0.77 13.35 -11.79
N TRP A 162 0.04 14.31 -12.37
CA TRP A 162 0.49 15.01 -13.57
C TRP A 162 1.51 16.10 -13.27
N ASP A 163 1.45 16.71 -12.09
CA ASP A 163 2.47 17.65 -11.63
C ASP A 163 3.82 16.96 -11.42
N VAL A 164 3.81 15.74 -10.86
CA VAL A 164 5.00 14.91 -10.71
C VAL A 164 5.52 14.46 -12.07
N ASP A 165 4.63 14.06 -12.99
CA ASP A 165 5.01 13.67 -14.34
C ASP A 165 5.74 14.80 -15.07
N ARG A 166 5.13 16.01 -15.09
CA ARG A 166 5.73 17.19 -15.71
C ARG A 166 7.09 17.53 -15.09
N ALA A 167 7.18 17.56 -13.78
CA ALA A 167 8.42 17.90 -13.09
C ALA A 167 9.54 16.88 -13.39
N ALA A 168 9.24 15.59 -13.40
CA ALA A 168 10.20 14.55 -13.74
C ALA A 168 10.61 14.63 -15.22
N MET A 169 9.64 14.84 -16.12
CA MET A 169 9.87 14.96 -17.55
C MET A 169 10.77 16.16 -17.87
N GLU A 170 10.47 17.33 -17.31
CA GLU A 170 11.27 18.55 -17.48
C GLU A 170 12.70 18.38 -16.95
N ALA A 171 12.86 17.76 -15.77
CA ALA A 171 14.18 17.52 -15.20
C ALA A 171 15.03 16.62 -16.09
N VAL A 172 14.44 15.60 -16.72
CA VAL A 172 15.17 14.69 -17.63
C VAL A 172 15.40 15.34 -18.99
N LYS A 173 14.43 16.06 -19.55
CA LYS A 173 14.49 16.65 -20.89
C LYS A 173 15.48 17.81 -20.97
N TYR A 174 15.47 18.66 -19.96
CA TYR A 174 16.25 19.91 -19.96
C TYR A 174 17.45 19.92 -18.99
N HIS A 175 17.64 18.85 -18.23
CA HIS A 175 18.74 18.69 -17.28
C HIS A 175 18.79 19.82 -16.21
N HIS A 176 17.66 20.37 -15.82
CA HIS A 176 17.57 21.35 -14.73
C HIS A 176 16.76 20.81 -13.54
N ALA A 177 16.89 21.45 -12.41
CA ALA A 177 16.12 21.09 -11.23
C ALA A 177 14.70 21.61 -11.32
N THR A 178 13.72 20.76 -11.01
CA THR A 178 12.29 21.12 -10.91
C THR A 178 11.76 20.75 -9.53
N LYS A 179 10.69 21.41 -9.11
CA LYS A 179 10.10 21.16 -7.79
C LYS A 179 8.58 21.21 -7.86
N THR A 180 7.92 20.23 -7.24
CA THR A 180 6.47 20.21 -7.04
C THR A 180 6.11 19.49 -5.74
N HIS A 181 5.06 19.92 -5.04
CA HIS A 181 4.55 19.28 -3.81
C HIS A 181 5.64 18.99 -2.74
N GLY A 182 6.63 19.87 -2.60
CA GLY A 182 7.75 19.69 -1.67
C GLY A 182 8.81 18.68 -2.12
N ILE A 183 8.66 18.10 -3.33
CA ILE A 183 9.57 17.11 -3.92
C ILE A 183 10.46 17.80 -4.93
N LEU A 184 11.78 17.52 -4.90
CA LEU A 184 12.77 18.07 -5.82
C LEU A 184 13.23 16.98 -6.81
N PHE A 185 13.22 17.31 -8.09
CA PHE A 185 13.69 16.46 -9.18
C PHE A 185 14.97 17.03 -9.75
N THR A 186 16.04 16.24 -9.82
CA THR A 186 17.33 16.69 -10.35
C THR A 186 17.93 15.64 -11.26
N TYR A 187 18.37 16.07 -12.44
CA TYR A 187 19.16 15.22 -13.33
C TYR A 187 20.65 15.50 -13.12
N ARG A 188 21.41 14.50 -12.73
CA ARG A 188 22.87 14.62 -12.58
C ARG A 188 23.58 13.30 -12.76
N ARG A 189 24.74 13.33 -13.41
CA ARG A 189 25.61 12.15 -13.63
C ARG A 189 24.85 10.96 -14.24
N GLY A 190 23.95 11.22 -15.20
CA GLY A 190 23.19 10.17 -15.87
C GLY A 190 22.08 9.53 -15.02
N MET A 191 21.64 10.20 -13.96
CA MET A 191 20.55 9.74 -13.09
C MET A 191 19.54 10.83 -12.85
N LEU A 192 18.26 10.45 -12.77
CA LEU A 192 17.21 11.27 -12.18
C LEU A 192 17.12 10.94 -10.68
N PHE A 193 17.30 11.95 -9.84
CA PHE A 193 17.08 11.86 -8.41
C PHE A 193 15.76 12.56 -8.06
N ILE A 194 14.93 11.88 -7.28
CA ILE A 194 13.72 12.42 -6.68
C ILE A 194 13.98 12.54 -5.18
N THR A 195 14.15 13.77 -4.70
CA THR A 195 14.43 14.04 -3.29
C THR A 195 13.11 14.16 -2.53
N LEU A 196 12.91 13.27 -1.57
CA LEU A 196 11.73 13.18 -0.71
C LEU A 196 11.76 14.28 0.38
N PRO A 197 10.64 14.54 1.07
CA PRO A 197 10.60 15.48 2.20
C PRO A 197 11.60 15.18 3.31
N SER A 198 11.98 13.91 3.49
CA SER A 198 13.02 13.48 4.44
C SER A 198 14.46 13.84 4.02
N GLY A 199 14.66 14.32 2.80
CA GLY A 199 15.99 14.54 2.19
C GLY A 199 16.58 13.28 1.53
N ARG A 200 15.94 12.11 1.65
CA ARG A 200 16.36 10.89 0.97
C ARG A 200 16.03 10.95 -0.52
N ASN A 201 16.87 10.33 -1.35
CA ASN A 201 16.69 10.30 -2.80
C ASN A 201 16.21 8.93 -3.28
N LEU A 202 15.23 8.93 -4.20
CA LEU A 202 15.03 7.84 -5.14
C LEU A 202 15.89 8.10 -6.36
N ALA A 203 16.51 7.07 -6.92
CA ALA A 203 17.41 7.21 -8.06
C ALA A 203 16.96 6.32 -9.22
N TYR A 204 16.87 6.92 -10.42
CA TYR A 204 16.53 6.23 -11.67
C TYR A 204 17.71 6.33 -12.62
N VAL A 205 18.22 5.15 -13.06
CA VAL A 205 19.46 5.04 -13.81
C VAL A 205 19.22 5.28 -15.30
N LYS A 206 20.08 6.10 -15.92
CA LYS A 206 20.05 6.45 -17.35
C LYS A 206 18.64 6.80 -17.83
N PRO A 207 17.95 7.76 -17.18
CA PRO A 207 16.61 8.17 -17.61
C PRO A 207 16.68 8.82 -18.98
N LYS A 208 15.69 8.56 -19.80
CA LYS A 208 15.52 9.15 -21.14
C LYS A 208 14.04 9.38 -21.42
N VAL A 209 13.74 10.38 -22.20
CA VAL A 209 12.40 10.51 -22.82
C VAL A 209 12.26 9.39 -23.85
N GLY A 210 11.18 8.67 -23.77
CA GLY A 210 10.83 7.58 -24.69
C GLY A 210 9.32 7.57 -24.95
N THR A 211 8.84 6.50 -25.54
CA THR A 211 7.43 6.32 -25.87
C THR A 211 6.89 5.10 -25.13
N ASN A 212 5.76 5.24 -24.47
CA ASN A 212 5.09 4.13 -23.81
C ASN A 212 4.32 3.26 -24.84
N LYS A 213 3.80 2.13 -24.36
CA LYS A 213 3.03 1.19 -25.19
C LYS A 213 1.76 1.77 -25.84
N PHE A 214 1.33 2.95 -25.43
CA PHE A 214 0.16 3.66 -25.96
C PHE A 214 0.52 4.80 -26.91
N GLY A 215 1.81 4.99 -27.24
CA GLY A 215 2.31 6.03 -28.13
C GLY A 215 2.56 7.40 -27.48
N GLY A 216 2.34 7.54 -26.16
CA GLY A 216 2.59 8.78 -25.43
C GLY A 216 4.03 8.92 -24.97
N GLU A 217 4.54 10.16 -24.83
CA GLU A 217 5.84 10.42 -24.21
C GLU A 217 5.85 9.92 -22.76
N CYS A 218 6.95 9.32 -22.36
CA CYS A 218 7.17 8.88 -20.98
C CYS A 218 8.67 8.90 -20.64
N ILE A 219 8.99 8.75 -19.35
CA ILE A 219 10.38 8.53 -18.94
C ILE A 219 10.66 7.03 -18.99
N THR A 220 11.76 6.65 -19.62
CA THR A 220 12.30 5.31 -19.54
C THR A 220 13.62 5.33 -18.76
N TYR A 221 13.90 4.28 -18.00
CA TYR A 221 15.11 4.15 -17.18
C TYR A 221 15.57 2.69 -17.13
N GLU A 222 16.82 2.46 -16.72
CA GLU A 222 17.34 1.11 -16.54
C GLU A 222 17.16 0.64 -15.09
N GLY A 223 16.67 -0.59 -14.93
CA GLY A 223 16.41 -1.18 -13.61
C GLY A 223 16.09 -2.67 -13.68
N ILE A 224 15.83 -3.27 -12.53
CA ILE A 224 15.40 -4.67 -12.45
C ILE A 224 13.92 -4.74 -12.73
N GLY A 225 13.52 -5.40 -13.81
CA GLY A 225 12.13 -5.60 -14.20
C GLY A 225 11.46 -6.80 -13.52
N GLY A 226 10.24 -7.09 -13.95
CA GLY A 226 9.43 -8.19 -13.40
C GLY A 226 10.04 -9.57 -13.57
N THR A 227 10.89 -9.76 -14.58
CA THR A 227 11.66 -10.99 -14.84
C THR A 227 12.92 -11.12 -14.00
N LYS A 228 13.16 -10.20 -13.05
CA LYS A 228 14.39 -10.08 -12.23
C LYS A 228 15.66 -9.85 -13.05
N LYS A 229 15.54 -9.40 -14.30
CA LYS A 229 16.66 -9.01 -15.16
C LYS A 229 16.80 -7.51 -15.21
N TRP A 230 18.02 -7.05 -15.49
CA TRP A 230 18.30 -5.64 -15.75
C TRP A 230 17.81 -5.28 -17.14
N GLU A 231 16.86 -4.37 -17.23
CA GLU A 231 16.20 -4.00 -18.48
C GLU A 231 15.76 -2.54 -18.47
N ARG A 232 15.32 -2.04 -19.61
CA ARG A 232 14.74 -0.70 -19.72
C ARG A 232 13.25 -0.75 -19.39
N LEU A 233 12.88 0.04 -18.42
CA LEU A 233 11.51 0.17 -17.89
C LEU A 233 10.95 1.53 -18.26
N ASP A 234 9.66 1.61 -18.46
CA ASP A 234 8.92 2.87 -18.57
C ASP A 234 8.34 3.31 -17.22
N SER A 235 8.19 4.61 -17.04
CA SER A 235 7.53 5.19 -15.88
C SER A 235 6.78 6.47 -16.29
N TYR A 236 5.77 6.79 -15.49
CA TYR A 236 4.90 7.93 -15.70
C TYR A 236 4.43 8.47 -14.34
N GLY A 237 3.77 9.62 -14.31
CA GLY A 237 3.43 10.35 -13.11
C GLY A 237 2.88 9.50 -11.96
N PRO A 238 1.75 8.78 -12.15
CA PRO A 238 1.20 7.89 -11.12
C PRO A 238 2.20 6.87 -10.56
N LYS A 239 3.08 6.32 -11.42
CA LYS A 239 4.09 5.34 -10.99
C LYS A 239 5.21 5.99 -10.17
N PHE A 240 5.61 7.21 -10.53
CA PHE A 240 6.52 7.99 -9.69
C PHE A 240 5.88 8.34 -8.34
N VAL A 241 4.59 8.73 -8.34
CA VAL A 241 3.85 9.03 -7.11
C VAL A 241 3.75 7.79 -6.21
N GLU A 242 3.47 6.61 -6.75
CA GLU A 242 3.50 5.35 -5.99
C GLU A 242 4.84 5.17 -5.27
N ASN A 243 5.96 5.27 -6.00
CA ASN A 243 7.29 5.12 -5.42
C ASN A 243 7.60 6.20 -4.36
N ILE A 244 7.19 7.44 -4.60
CA ILE A 244 7.37 8.56 -3.67
C ILE A 244 6.58 8.33 -2.38
N VAL A 245 5.30 7.94 -2.50
CA VAL A 245 4.41 7.70 -1.36
C VAL A 245 4.90 6.53 -0.52
N GLN A 246 5.23 5.41 -1.15
CA GLN A 246 5.75 4.22 -0.46
C GLN A 246 7.08 4.53 0.24
N ALA A 247 7.98 5.24 -0.43
CA ALA A 247 9.25 5.63 0.14
C ALA A 247 9.09 6.61 1.31
N THR A 248 8.18 7.57 1.21
CA THR A 248 7.86 8.51 2.30
C THR A 248 7.20 7.80 3.47
N SER A 249 6.29 6.86 3.22
CA SER A 249 5.68 6.01 4.25
C SER A 249 6.75 5.21 5.03
N ARG A 250 7.73 4.68 4.31
CA ARG A 250 8.89 4.00 4.93
C ARG A 250 9.74 4.96 5.77
N ASP A 251 9.93 6.20 5.32
CA ASP A 251 10.69 7.21 6.09
C ASP A 251 9.97 7.54 7.41
N ILE A 252 8.64 7.63 7.39
CA ILE A 252 7.81 7.80 8.58
C ILE A 252 7.98 6.62 9.54
N LEU A 253 7.94 5.38 9.03
CA LEU A 253 8.20 4.19 9.83
C LEU A 253 9.60 4.22 10.46
N CYS A 254 10.63 4.55 9.67
CA CYS A 254 12.00 4.65 10.15
C CYS A 254 12.13 5.71 11.26
N TYR A 255 11.43 6.83 11.12
CA TYR A 255 11.39 7.88 12.14
C TYR A 255 10.70 7.37 13.42
N ALA A 256 9.55 6.70 13.32
CA ALA A 256 8.87 6.10 14.46
C ALA A 256 9.74 5.08 15.19
N MET A 257 10.42 4.18 14.45
CA MET A 257 11.37 3.24 15.04
C MET A 257 12.53 3.95 15.78
N LYS A 258 13.00 5.07 15.23
CA LYS A 258 14.04 5.88 15.86
C LYS A 258 13.58 6.52 17.18
N THR A 259 12.34 6.99 17.24
CA THR A 259 11.76 7.56 18.49
C THR A 259 11.47 6.47 19.53
N LEU A 260 11.24 5.24 19.09
CA LEU A 260 11.00 4.06 19.94
C LEU A 260 12.27 3.26 20.24
N ARG A 261 13.46 3.85 20.10
CA ARG A 261 14.75 3.16 20.35
C ARG A 261 14.92 2.64 21.79
N CYS A 262 14.13 3.14 22.74
CA CYS A 262 14.08 2.62 24.12
C CYS A 262 13.27 1.31 24.23
N CYS A 263 12.52 0.93 23.20
CA CYS A 263 11.75 -0.30 23.14
C CYS A 263 12.54 -1.38 22.40
N SER A 264 12.35 -2.65 22.78
CA SER A 264 12.96 -3.79 22.09
C SER A 264 12.18 -4.10 20.84
N ILE A 265 12.50 -3.45 19.72
CA ILE A 265 11.90 -3.73 18.41
C ILE A 265 12.51 -5.03 17.88
N VAL A 266 11.70 -6.07 17.74
CA VAL A 266 12.15 -7.40 17.29
C VAL A 266 11.91 -7.67 15.83
N MET A 267 10.93 -6.97 15.20
CA MET A 267 10.60 -7.12 13.79
C MET A 267 9.96 -5.84 13.25
N HIS A 268 10.18 -5.58 11.98
CA HIS A 268 9.43 -4.59 11.20
C HIS A 268 9.19 -5.10 9.79
N ILE A 269 8.14 -4.61 9.18
CA ILE A 269 7.83 -4.77 7.75
C ILE A 269 7.61 -3.38 7.15
N PRO A 270 7.60 -3.20 5.82
CA PRO A 270 7.66 -1.87 5.19
C PRO A 270 6.73 -0.80 5.72
N VAL A 271 5.59 -1.17 6.31
CA VAL A 271 4.57 -0.24 6.80
C VAL A 271 4.18 -0.44 8.27
N SER A 272 4.79 -1.41 8.97
CA SER A 272 4.48 -1.72 10.37
C SER A 272 5.71 -2.20 11.16
N TYR A 273 5.61 -2.20 12.49
CA TYR A 273 6.66 -2.72 13.38
C TYR A 273 6.07 -3.50 14.54
N THR A 274 6.88 -4.41 15.10
CA THR A 274 6.55 -5.20 16.31
C THR A 274 7.60 -4.95 17.37
N HIS A 275 7.19 -4.67 18.60
CA HIS A 275 8.10 -4.52 19.73
C HIS A 275 7.66 -5.37 20.93
N LEU A 276 8.63 -5.69 21.80
CA LEU A 276 8.38 -6.39 23.05
C LEU A 276 8.10 -5.39 24.18
N ARG A 277 7.03 -5.59 24.92
CA ARG A 277 6.76 -4.86 26.16
C ARG A 277 6.46 -5.84 27.29
N ALA A 278 6.96 -5.55 28.49
CA ALA A 278 6.54 -6.23 29.69
C ALA A 278 5.23 -5.61 30.19
N HIS A 279 4.19 -6.43 30.33
CA HIS A 279 2.86 -6.14 30.86
C HIS A 279 2.07 -4.96 30.25
N GLU A 280 1.03 -5.28 29.48
CA GLU A 280 -0.36 -4.88 29.69
C GLU A 280 -1.29 -5.55 28.66
N THR A 281 -2.44 -5.95 29.18
CA THR A 281 -3.65 -6.61 28.71
C THR A 281 -3.98 -6.68 27.22
N ASP A 282 -4.48 -7.88 26.90
CA ASP A 282 -5.29 -8.35 25.78
C ASP A 282 -5.98 -7.32 24.89
N GLN A 283 -5.70 -7.43 23.60
CA GLN A 283 -6.67 -7.57 22.52
C GLN A 283 -5.95 -7.51 21.17
N TYR A 284 -6.34 -8.42 20.28
CA TYR A 284 -5.94 -8.56 18.88
C TYR A 284 -4.62 -9.34 18.60
N LEU A 285 -4.72 -10.64 18.74
CA LEU A 285 -4.09 -11.59 17.83
C LEU A 285 -5.15 -12.21 16.94
#